data_6553f21bd584424a8c33967068c285b3
#
_entry.id   6553f21bd584424a8c33967068c285b3
#
_cell.length_a   1.000
_cell.length_b   1.000
_cell.length_c   1.000
_cell.angle_alpha   90.00
_cell.angle_beta   90.00
_cell.angle_gamma   90.00
#
_symmetry.space_group_name_H-M   'P 1'
#
loop_
_entity.id
_entity.type
_entity.pdbx_description
1 polymer ?
#
loop_
_entity_poly.entity_id
_entity_poly.type
_entity_poly.pdbx_seq_one_letter_code
_entity_poly.pdbx_strand_id
1 'polypeptide(L)'
;MQIENNKEEIPFAHYEAKFKELNPEDAISRLPSVQWDGKEFTVKLLGERYAIAHPDYAIRALDEEKLPSLPTQTFLLRYLLECKEVAWKGEWKTFREMPWGELYIKPYTGRVLTRAAYTFSFKLDAFRKAAEKMGAPPVKHGDAGFLFDLIGGYQMQIMVWAGDEEFPPNAQVLYSDNFADGFAAEDRVVAGDILITAIKANM
;
A
#
# COMPACT_ATOMS: atom_id res chain seq x y z
N MET A 1 3.95 28.16 6.96
CA MET A 1 3.70 26.86 7.59
C MET A 1 5.03 26.36 8.12
N GLN A 2 5.15 26.11 9.40
CA GLN A 2 6.37 25.56 9.98
C GLN A 2 6.36 24.06 9.70
N ILE A 3 7.33 23.56 8.94
CA ILE A 3 7.42 22.15 8.59
C ILE A 3 7.95 21.41 9.82
N GLU A 4 7.08 20.66 10.49
CA GLU A 4 7.41 19.91 11.71
C GLU A 4 7.98 18.51 11.40
N ASN A 5 7.60 17.90 10.26
CA ASN A 5 8.04 16.57 9.86
C ASN A 5 8.61 16.56 8.43
N ASN A 6 9.90 16.85 8.30
CA ASN A 6 10.58 16.88 7.00
C ASN A 6 10.50 15.58 6.20
N LYS A 7 10.25 14.43 6.86
CA LYS A 7 10.19 13.12 6.16
C LYS A 7 8.87 12.86 5.47
N GLU A 8 7.79 13.47 5.94
CA GLU A 8 6.45 13.26 5.40
C GLU A 8 5.90 14.50 4.72
N GLU A 9 6.08 15.69 5.32
CA GLU A 9 5.51 16.93 4.81
C GLU A 9 6.20 17.42 3.53
N ILE A 10 7.53 17.26 3.40
CA ILE A 10 8.25 17.67 2.17
C ILE A 10 7.84 16.84 0.96
N PRO A 11 7.83 15.48 1.01
CA PRO A 11 7.32 14.68 -0.10
C PRO A 11 5.86 14.98 -0.43
N PHE A 12 5.01 15.12 0.58
CA PHE A 12 3.60 15.46 0.36
C PHE A 12 3.44 16.78 -0.39
N ALA A 13 4.05 17.86 0.09
CA ALA A 13 3.97 19.18 -0.56
C ALA A 13 4.51 19.16 -2.00
N HIS A 14 5.54 18.36 -2.28
CA HIS A 14 6.08 18.19 -3.62
C HIS A 14 5.07 17.56 -4.57
N TYR A 15 4.41 16.46 -4.15
CA TYR A 15 3.43 15.76 -4.97
C TYR A 15 2.10 16.50 -5.06
N GLU A 16 1.69 17.22 -4.01
CA GLU A 16 0.54 18.12 -4.05
C GLU A 16 0.73 19.23 -5.07
N ALA A 17 1.92 19.82 -5.17
CA ALA A 17 2.22 20.83 -6.18
C ALA A 17 2.13 20.27 -7.61
N LYS A 18 2.68 19.06 -7.84
CA LYS A 18 2.57 18.38 -9.15
C LYS A 18 1.13 18.02 -9.49
N PHE A 19 0.33 17.65 -8.50
CA PHE A 19 -1.05 17.23 -8.70
C PHE A 19 -1.92 18.33 -9.30
N LYS A 20 -1.64 19.60 -9.04
CA LYS A 20 -2.35 20.74 -9.64
C LYS A 20 -2.20 20.81 -11.16
N GLU A 21 -1.11 20.27 -11.69
CA GLU A 21 -0.81 20.24 -13.13
C GLU A 21 -1.22 18.91 -13.80
N LEU A 22 -1.76 17.95 -13.04
CA LEU A 22 -2.19 16.67 -13.57
C LEU A 22 -3.32 16.86 -14.60
N ASN A 23 -3.18 16.22 -15.76
CA ASN A 23 -4.29 16.06 -16.67
C ASN A 23 -5.17 14.87 -16.24
N PRO A 24 -6.45 15.10 -15.83
CA PRO A 24 -7.32 14.02 -15.37
C PRO A 24 -7.55 12.92 -16.41
N GLU A 25 -7.70 13.29 -17.68
CA GLU A 25 -7.94 12.31 -18.76
C GLU A 25 -6.73 11.39 -18.98
N ASP A 26 -5.52 11.92 -18.83
CA ASP A 26 -4.29 11.12 -18.86
C ASP A 26 -4.24 10.15 -17.65
N ALA A 27 -4.58 10.63 -16.45
CA ALA A 27 -4.61 9.80 -15.26
C ALA A 27 -5.57 8.61 -15.41
N ILE A 28 -6.83 8.84 -15.80
CA ILE A 28 -7.82 7.76 -15.94
C ILE A 28 -7.51 6.83 -17.12
N SER A 29 -6.80 7.30 -18.16
CA SER A 29 -6.34 6.42 -19.23
C SER A 29 -5.28 5.40 -18.79
N ARG A 30 -4.43 5.78 -17.82
CA ARG A 30 -3.40 4.91 -17.21
C ARG A 30 -3.95 4.06 -16.06
N LEU A 31 -5.02 4.51 -15.43
CA LEU A 31 -5.60 3.96 -14.20
C LEU A 31 -7.10 3.67 -14.39
N PRO A 32 -7.46 2.63 -15.17
CA PRO A 32 -8.87 2.30 -15.47
C PRO A 32 -9.76 2.04 -14.24
N SER A 33 -9.20 1.68 -13.08
CA SER A 33 -9.96 1.49 -11.84
C SER A 33 -10.34 2.81 -11.15
N VAL A 34 -9.70 3.92 -11.52
CA VAL A 34 -9.96 5.25 -10.97
C VAL A 34 -11.15 5.87 -11.70
N GLN A 35 -12.11 6.39 -10.95
CA GLN A 35 -13.23 7.14 -11.50
C GLN A 35 -12.94 8.64 -11.46
N TRP A 36 -13.38 9.37 -12.48
CA TRP A 36 -13.31 10.82 -12.57
C TRP A 36 -14.68 11.39 -12.93
N ASP A 37 -15.19 12.31 -12.13
CA ASP A 37 -16.52 12.92 -12.33
C ASP A 37 -16.47 14.35 -12.89
N GLY A 38 -15.30 14.85 -13.24
CA GLY A 38 -15.05 16.22 -13.69
C GLY A 38 -14.58 17.16 -12.57
N LYS A 39 -14.53 16.69 -11.32
CA LYS A 39 -14.09 17.47 -10.14
C LYS A 39 -13.24 16.67 -9.16
N GLU A 40 -13.53 15.38 -9.00
CA GLU A 40 -12.90 14.51 -8.01
C GLU A 40 -12.51 13.17 -8.63
N PHE A 41 -11.35 12.66 -8.24
CA PHE A 41 -10.98 11.26 -8.46
C PHE A 41 -11.53 10.41 -7.34
N THR A 42 -12.15 9.28 -7.66
CA THR A 42 -12.48 8.24 -6.68
C THR A 42 -11.50 7.09 -6.82
N VAL A 43 -10.76 6.82 -5.75
CA VAL A 43 -9.73 5.78 -5.67
C VAL A 43 -10.08 4.82 -4.54
N LYS A 44 -9.94 3.49 -4.78
CA LYS A 44 -10.13 2.46 -3.77
C LYS A 44 -8.78 1.90 -3.32
N LEU A 45 -8.45 2.00 -2.03
CA LEU A 45 -7.23 1.48 -1.41
C LEU A 45 -7.60 0.56 -0.25
N LEU A 46 -7.18 -0.70 -0.28
CA LEU A 46 -7.47 -1.73 0.74
C LEU A 46 -8.97 -1.81 1.13
N GLY A 47 -9.84 -1.69 0.15
CA GLY A 47 -11.28 -1.74 0.35
C GLY A 47 -11.94 -0.38 0.58
N GLU A 48 -11.23 0.59 1.15
CA GLU A 48 -11.72 1.93 1.46
C GLU A 48 -11.71 2.83 0.22
N ARG A 49 -12.75 3.67 0.05
CA ARG A 49 -12.84 4.63 -1.07
C ARG A 49 -12.51 6.03 -0.60
N TYR A 50 -11.73 6.72 -1.41
CA TYR A 50 -11.32 8.10 -1.19
C TYR A 50 -11.71 8.96 -2.38
N ALA A 51 -12.34 10.12 -2.12
CA ALA A 51 -12.53 11.17 -3.10
C ALA A 51 -11.41 12.21 -2.95
N ILE A 52 -10.77 12.55 -4.07
CA ILE A 52 -9.62 13.47 -4.14
C ILE A 52 -9.96 14.56 -5.13
N ALA A 53 -10.23 15.78 -4.63
CA ALA A 53 -10.56 16.93 -5.46
C ALA A 53 -9.33 17.41 -6.26
N HIS A 54 -9.58 17.89 -7.48
CA HIS A 54 -8.59 18.44 -8.40
C HIS A 54 -9.12 19.73 -9.04
N PRO A 55 -8.30 20.74 -9.27
CA PRO A 55 -6.83 20.80 -9.08
C PRO A 55 -6.39 21.09 -7.64
N ASP A 56 -7.26 21.65 -6.82
CA ASP A 56 -6.94 21.96 -5.42
C ASP A 56 -7.17 20.73 -4.58
N TYR A 57 -6.04 20.12 -4.18
CA TYR A 57 -6.04 18.88 -3.43
C TYR A 57 -6.88 18.99 -2.15
N ALA A 58 -7.91 18.17 -2.06
CA ALA A 58 -8.64 17.89 -0.83
C ALA A 58 -9.07 16.42 -0.86
N ILE A 59 -8.78 15.69 0.21
CA ILE A 59 -9.12 14.28 0.32
C ILE A 59 -10.18 14.06 1.38
N ARG A 60 -11.14 13.17 1.09
CA ARG A 60 -12.13 12.68 2.05
C ARG A 60 -12.31 11.16 1.88
N ALA A 61 -12.49 10.47 2.98
CA ALA A 61 -12.94 9.08 2.95
C ALA A 61 -14.45 9.05 2.62
N LEU A 62 -14.85 8.06 1.84
CA LEU A 62 -16.27 7.89 1.45
C LEU A 62 -16.98 6.86 2.33
N ASP A 63 -16.24 5.92 2.89
CA ASP A 63 -16.78 4.81 3.67
C ASP A 63 -16.55 4.99 5.19
N GLU A 64 -15.57 5.81 5.58
CA GLU A 64 -15.25 6.14 6.98
C GLU A 64 -15.05 7.66 7.16
N GLU A 65 -15.17 8.16 8.41
CA GLU A 65 -14.91 9.57 8.71
C GLU A 65 -13.41 9.90 8.82
N LYS A 66 -12.57 8.87 8.97
CA LYS A 66 -11.14 9.06 9.24
C LYS A 66 -10.35 9.29 7.96
N LEU A 67 -9.65 10.42 7.92
CA LEU A 67 -8.69 10.70 6.83
C LEU A 67 -7.49 9.75 6.87
N PRO A 68 -6.95 9.37 5.71
CA PRO A 68 -5.71 8.58 5.64
C PRO A 68 -4.52 9.40 6.16
N SER A 69 -3.51 8.69 6.67
CA SER A 69 -2.26 9.31 7.12
C SER A 69 -1.55 10.04 5.98
N LEU A 70 -0.68 11.01 6.31
CA LEU A 70 0.05 11.78 5.31
C LEU A 70 0.89 10.89 4.35
N PRO A 71 1.59 9.84 4.81
CA PRO A 71 2.23 8.88 3.89
C PRO A 71 1.26 8.18 2.93
N THR A 72 0.06 7.84 3.40
CA THR A 72 -0.98 7.25 2.56
C THR A 72 -1.52 8.25 1.54
N GLN A 73 -1.71 9.52 1.93
CA GLN A 73 -2.09 10.59 1.01
C GLN A 73 -1.01 10.81 -0.07
N THR A 74 0.26 10.84 0.32
CA THR A 74 1.39 10.93 -0.62
C THR A 74 1.41 9.74 -1.59
N PHE A 75 1.15 8.52 -1.10
CA PHE A 75 1.05 7.33 -1.95
C PHE A 75 -0.08 7.45 -2.97
N LEU A 76 -1.26 7.93 -2.58
CA LEU A 76 -2.39 8.15 -3.48
C LEU A 76 -2.09 9.21 -4.53
N LEU A 77 -1.41 10.31 -4.16
CA LEU A 77 -0.95 11.34 -5.10
C LEU A 77 0.02 10.75 -6.13
N ARG A 78 1.02 9.98 -5.68
CA ARG A 78 1.98 9.32 -6.57
C ARG A 78 1.30 8.30 -7.47
N TYR A 79 0.33 7.55 -6.96
CA TYR A 79 -0.46 6.63 -7.78
C TYR A 79 -1.15 7.36 -8.93
N LEU A 80 -1.84 8.47 -8.67
CA LEU A 80 -2.50 9.27 -9.71
C LEU A 80 -1.52 9.90 -10.69
N LEU A 81 -0.34 10.33 -10.23
CA LEU A 81 0.66 11.05 -11.01
C LEU A 81 1.56 10.14 -11.86
N GLU A 82 2.04 9.06 -11.29
CA GLU A 82 3.21 8.33 -11.81
C GLU A 82 2.92 6.86 -12.13
N CYS A 83 1.88 6.26 -11.53
CA CYS A 83 1.58 4.85 -11.72
C CYS A 83 0.72 4.59 -12.97
N LYS A 84 0.71 3.32 -13.38
CA LYS A 84 -0.20 2.78 -14.40
C LYS A 84 -0.72 1.44 -13.92
N GLU A 85 -1.92 1.07 -14.28
CA GLU A 85 -2.46 -0.26 -14.03
C GLU A 85 -1.98 -1.23 -15.10
N VAL A 86 -1.39 -2.33 -14.66
CA VAL A 86 -0.87 -3.40 -15.50
C VAL A 86 -1.55 -4.70 -15.10
N ALA A 87 -1.96 -5.50 -16.08
CA ALA A 87 -2.59 -6.77 -15.82
C ALA A 87 -1.64 -7.74 -15.10
N TRP A 88 -2.13 -8.39 -14.07
CA TRP A 88 -1.43 -9.47 -13.38
C TRP A 88 -1.31 -10.69 -14.31
N LYS A 89 -0.10 -11.29 -14.40
CA LYS A 89 0.21 -12.45 -15.24
C LYS A 89 0.12 -13.78 -14.48
N GLY A 90 -0.21 -13.73 -13.17
CA GLY A 90 -0.38 -14.92 -12.35
C GLY A 90 0.82 -15.30 -11.50
N GLU A 91 1.88 -14.50 -11.48
CA GLU A 91 3.08 -14.77 -10.69
C GLU A 91 3.11 -13.94 -9.40
N TRP A 92 3.73 -14.52 -8.36
CA TRP A 92 4.04 -13.82 -7.12
C TRP A 92 5.54 -13.56 -7.04
N LYS A 93 5.91 -12.35 -6.66
CA LYS A 93 7.31 -11.92 -6.55
C LYS A 93 7.62 -11.39 -5.16
N THR A 94 8.81 -11.70 -4.68
CA THR A 94 9.38 -11.02 -3.54
C THR A 94 9.79 -9.60 -3.94
N PHE A 95 9.93 -8.72 -2.97
CA PHE A 95 10.43 -7.36 -3.22
C PHE A 95 11.80 -7.36 -3.94
N ARG A 96 12.67 -8.31 -3.59
CA ARG A 96 14.03 -8.44 -4.15
C ARG A 96 14.05 -8.78 -5.64
N GLU A 97 13.08 -9.58 -6.12
CA GLU A 97 13.00 -10.01 -7.52
C GLU A 97 12.50 -8.93 -8.46
N MET A 98 11.98 -7.83 -7.93
CA MET A 98 11.51 -6.72 -8.73
C MET A 98 12.63 -5.69 -9.02
N PRO A 99 12.51 -4.86 -10.08
CA PRO A 99 13.49 -3.83 -10.42
C PRO A 99 13.85 -2.96 -9.21
N TRP A 100 15.14 -2.69 -9.00
CA TRP A 100 15.70 -1.91 -7.87
C TRP A 100 15.48 -2.53 -6.48
N GLY A 101 14.91 -3.74 -6.37
CA GLY A 101 14.63 -4.41 -5.11
C GLY A 101 15.88 -4.61 -4.25
N GLU A 102 17.01 -5.00 -4.86
CA GLU A 102 18.29 -5.16 -4.12
C GLU A 102 18.79 -3.86 -3.50
N LEU A 103 18.63 -2.73 -4.20
CA LEU A 103 19.09 -1.44 -3.68
C LEU A 103 18.30 -1.00 -2.44
N TYR A 104 17.00 -1.29 -2.42
CA TYR A 104 16.08 -0.89 -1.35
C TYR A 104 15.84 -2.00 -0.31
N ILE A 105 16.53 -3.14 -0.40
CA ILE A 105 16.27 -4.31 0.46
C ILE A 105 16.44 -4.02 1.96
N LYS A 106 17.43 -3.23 2.36
CA LYS A 106 17.67 -2.90 3.78
C LYS A 106 16.49 -2.09 4.39
N PRO A 107 16.09 -0.93 3.84
CA PRO A 107 14.94 -0.21 4.35
C PRO A 107 13.65 -1.02 4.25
N TYR A 108 13.45 -1.80 3.19
CA TYR A 108 12.31 -2.70 3.04
C TYR A 108 12.25 -3.76 4.15
N THR A 109 13.35 -4.46 4.42
CA THR A 109 13.42 -5.47 5.47
C THR A 109 13.01 -4.91 6.82
N GLY A 110 13.54 -3.75 7.22
CA GLY A 110 13.21 -3.12 8.49
C GLY A 110 11.78 -2.62 8.57
N ARG A 111 11.34 -1.86 7.56
CA ARG A 111 10.03 -1.21 7.55
C ARG A 111 8.86 -2.18 7.29
N VAL A 112 9.10 -3.25 6.54
CA VAL A 112 8.04 -4.17 6.13
C VAL A 112 8.21 -5.53 6.82
N LEU A 113 9.24 -6.30 6.51
CA LEU A 113 9.34 -7.69 6.98
C LEU A 113 9.50 -7.79 8.50
N THR A 114 10.48 -7.09 9.07
CA THR A 114 10.71 -7.10 10.52
C THR A 114 9.52 -6.52 11.28
N ARG A 115 8.96 -5.41 10.79
CA ARG A 115 7.78 -4.80 11.39
C ARG A 115 6.58 -5.75 11.37
N ALA A 116 6.30 -6.43 10.24
CA ALA A 116 5.24 -7.41 10.14
C ALA A 116 5.44 -8.58 11.11
N ALA A 117 6.63 -9.17 11.11
CA ALA A 117 6.99 -10.27 12.00
C ALA A 117 6.70 -9.93 13.46
N TYR A 118 7.27 -8.84 13.97
CA TYR A 118 7.10 -8.47 15.38
C TYR A 118 5.73 -7.87 15.73
N THR A 119 4.98 -7.38 14.74
CA THR A 119 3.62 -6.87 15.00
C THR A 119 2.61 -8.01 15.14
N PHE A 120 2.72 -9.05 14.31
CA PHE A 120 1.67 -10.04 14.13
C PHE A 120 1.98 -11.41 14.77
N SER A 121 3.25 -11.84 14.81
CA SER A 121 3.62 -13.20 15.23
C SER A 121 3.19 -13.55 16.65
N PHE A 122 3.21 -12.58 17.54
CA PHE A 122 2.79 -12.78 18.94
C PHE A 122 1.27 -12.61 19.14
N LYS A 123 0.52 -12.31 18.07
CA LYS A 123 -0.92 -12.02 18.11
C LYS A 123 -1.63 -12.61 16.89
N LEU A 124 -1.31 -13.86 16.53
CA LEU A 124 -1.82 -14.51 15.33
C LEU A 124 -3.35 -14.49 15.24
N ASP A 125 -4.06 -14.69 16.35
CA ASP A 125 -5.53 -14.68 16.36
C ASP A 125 -6.11 -13.28 16.09
N ALA A 126 -5.46 -12.23 16.61
CA ALA A 126 -5.86 -10.86 16.32
C ALA A 126 -5.55 -10.51 14.84
N PHE A 127 -4.42 -10.96 14.31
CA PHE A 127 -4.07 -10.81 12.90
C PHE A 127 -5.09 -11.51 11.99
N ARG A 128 -5.49 -12.77 12.29
CA ARG A 128 -6.52 -13.49 11.52
C ARG A 128 -7.85 -12.73 11.51
N LYS A 129 -8.33 -12.32 12.68
CA LYS A 129 -9.58 -11.56 12.81
C LYS A 129 -9.53 -10.21 12.04
N ALA A 130 -8.41 -9.51 12.09
CA ALA A 130 -8.22 -8.26 11.36
C ALA A 130 -8.26 -8.48 9.83
N ALA A 131 -7.55 -9.51 9.34
CA ALA A 131 -7.55 -9.86 7.92
C ALA A 131 -8.95 -10.30 7.43
N GLU A 132 -9.65 -11.13 8.22
CA GLU A 132 -11.04 -11.53 7.93
C GLU A 132 -12.00 -10.33 7.88
N LYS A 133 -11.87 -9.40 8.84
CA LYS A 133 -12.65 -8.15 8.87
C LYS A 133 -12.41 -7.29 7.63
N MET A 134 -11.18 -7.30 7.12
CA MET A 134 -10.80 -6.61 5.87
C MET A 134 -11.19 -7.39 4.61
N GLY A 135 -11.85 -8.56 4.74
CA GLY A 135 -12.28 -9.39 3.62
C GLY A 135 -11.14 -10.12 2.91
N ALA A 136 -9.98 -10.25 3.53
CA ALA A 136 -8.81 -10.90 2.96
C ALA A 136 -8.93 -12.44 3.04
N PRO A 137 -8.90 -13.17 1.90
CA PRO A 137 -8.91 -14.62 1.93
C PRO A 137 -7.58 -15.18 2.45
N PRO A 138 -7.60 -16.34 3.16
CA PRO A 138 -6.40 -16.97 3.68
C PRO A 138 -5.55 -17.57 2.55
N VAL A 139 -4.21 -17.60 2.76
CA VAL A 139 -3.25 -18.31 1.92
C VAL A 139 -2.60 -19.45 2.71
N LYS A 140 -2.11 -20.49 1.99
CA LYS A 140 -1.68 -21.75 2.61
C LYS A 140 -0.28 -21.73 3.28
N HIS A 141 0.39 -20.61 3.31
CA HIS A 141 1.77 -20.50 3.81
C HIS A 141 1.83 -19.69 5.11
N GLY A 142 2.77 -20.07 5.99
CA GLY A 142 2.95 -19.48 7.31
C GLY A 142 1.99 -20.06 8.35
N ASP A 143 2.14 -19.63 9.61
CA ASP A 143 1.19 -19.94 10.68
C ASP A 143 -0.11 -19.15 10.53
N ALA A 144 -0.01 -17.98 9.87
CA ALA A 144 -1.13 -17.22 9.35
C ALA A 144 -0.68 -16.45 8.09
N GLY A 145 -1.53 -16.46 7.05
CA GLY A 145 -1.26 -15.73 5.83
C GLY A 145 -2.55 -15.33 5.12
N PHE A 146 -2.55 -14.16 4.47
CA PHE A 146 -3.72 -13.58 3.82
C PHE A 146 -3.35 -12.81 2.56
N LEU A 147 -4.29 -12.78 1.62
CA LEU A 147 -4.22 -12.04 0.36
C LEU A 147 -5.04 -10.75 0.47
N PHE A 148 -4.45 -9.64 0.06
CA PHE A 148 -5.08 -8.32 0.07
C PHE A 148 -5.08 -7.71 -1.32
N ASP A 149 -6.22 -7.18 -1.74
CA ASP A 149 -6.32 -6.26 -2.87
C ASP A 149 -5.88 -4.87 -2.38
N LEU A 150 -4.76 -4.38 -2.88
CA LEU A 150 -4.24 -3.08 -2.44
C LEU A 150 -4.96 -1.94 -3.16
N ILE A 151 -4.79 -1.84 -4.48
CA ILE A 151 -5.26 -0.74 -5.32
C ILE A 151 -5.21 -1.17 -6.79
N GLY A 152 -6.19 -0.86 -7.61
CA GLY A 152 -6.10 -0.98 -9.07
C GLY A 152 -5.68 -2.34 -9.62
N GLY A 153 -6.09 -3.45 -8.98
CA GLY A 153 -5.71 -4.80 -9.38
C GLY A 153 -4.32 -5.24 -8.92
N TYR A 154 -3.65 -4.45 -8.08
CA TYR A 154 -2.39 -4.82 -7.42
C TYR A 154 -2.68 -5.54 -6.11
N GLN A 155 -2.13 -6.75 -5.98
CA GLN A 155 -2.39 -7.64 -4.86
C GLN A 155 -1.13 -7.94 -4.06
N MET A 156 -1.28 -8.14 -2.75
CA MET A 156 -0.20 -8.48 -1.84
C MET A 156 -0.61 -9.67 -0.96
N GLN A 157 0.33 -10.60 -0.76
CA GLN A 157 0.20 -11.62 0.27
C GLN A 157 1.12 -11.27 1.43
N ILE A 158 0.63 -11.45 2.65
CA ILE A 158 1.44 -11.36 3.86
C ILE A 158 1.31 -12.67 4.63
N MET A 159 2.45 -13.30 4.92
CA MET A 159 2.54 -14.54 5.67
C MET A 159 3.43 -14.31 6.89
N VAL A 160 3.05 -14.89 8.01
CA VAL A 160 3.71 -14.69 9.30
C VAL A 160 3.96 -16.05 9.94
N TRP A 161 5.15 -16.23 10.50
CA TRP A 161 5.56 -17.38 11.32
C TRP A 161 5.79 -16.90 12.75
N ALA A 162 5.17 -17.58 13.70
CA ALA A 162 5.50 -17.37 15.11
C ALA A 162 6.93 -17.79 15.40
N GLY A 163 7.60 -17.02 16.25
CA GLY A 163 8.87 -17.44 16.78
C GLY A 163 8.69 -18.52 17.87
N ASP A 164 9.71 -19.32 18.08
CA ASP A 164 9.83 -20.29 19.16
C ASP A 164 11.16 -20.12 19.93
N GLU A 165 11.55 -21.10 20.74
CA GLU A 165 12.80 -21.04 21.52
C GLU A 165 14.06 -21.07 20.64
N GLU A 166 13.97 -21.63 19.41
CA GLU A 166 15.10 -21.80 18.49
C GLU A 166 15.12 -20.73 17.39
N PHE A 167 13.95 -20.25 16.94
CA PHE A 167 13.82 -19.35 15.80
C PHE A 167 13.06 -18.07 16.13
N PRO A 168 13.59 -16.91 15.71
CA PRO A 168 12.84 -15.65 15.86
C PRO A 168 11.60 -15.63 14.97
N PRO A 169 10.59 -14.78 15.29
CA PRO A 169 9.45 -14.59 14.44
C PRO A 169 9.86 -14.07 13.05
N ASN A 170 9.14 -14.50 12.02
CA ASN A 170 9.43 -14.14 10.65
C ASN A 170 8.17 -13.72 9.88
N ALA A 171 8.35 -12.96 8.82
CA ALA A 171 7.29 -12.60 7.89
C ALA A 171 7.80 -12.56 6.45
N GLN A 172 6.92 -12.89 5.52
CA GLN A 172 7.13 -12.76 4.08
C GLN A 172 6.00 -11.94 3.48
N VAL A 173 6.35 -11.03 2.59
CA VAL A 173 5.39 -10.31 1.76
C VAL A 173 5.68 -10.63 0.30
N LEU A 174 4.66 -11.06 -0.42
CA LEU A 174 4.70 -11.26 -1.86
C LEU A 174 3.81 -10.22 -2.54
N TYR A 175 4.23 -9.81 -3.70
CA TYR A 175 3.56 -8.84 -4.57
C TYR A 175 3.12 -9.56 -5.84
N SER A 176 1.96 -9.25 -6.38
CA SER A 176 1.61 -9.66 -7.75
C SER A 176 2.62 -9.08 -8.74
N ASP A 177 2.97 -9.81 -9.79
CA ASP A 177 4.08 -9.49 -10.70
C ASP A 177 3.95 -8.13 -11.38
N ASN A 178 2.72 -7.63 -11.54
CA ASN A 178 2.42 -6.33 -12.12
C ASN A 178 2.99 -5.14 -11.32
N PHE A 179 3.30 -5.30 -10.03
CA PHE A 179 3.98 -4.26 -9.24
C PHE A 179 5.33 -3.85 -9.84
N ALA A 180 6.02 -4.77 -10.51
CA ALA A 180 7.31 -4.49 -11.13
C ALA A 180 7.22 -3.41 -12.22
N ASP A 181 6.09 -3.39 -12.93
CA ASP A 181 5.84 -2.50 -14.08
C ASP A 181 5.00 -1.26 -13.71
N GLY A 182 4.21 -1.33 -12.63
CA GLY A 182 3.27 -0.28 -12.25
C GLY A 182 3.76 0.68 -11.16
N PHE A 183 4.67 0.22 -10.29
CA PHE A 183 5.14 0.99 -9.12
C PHE A 183 6.66 1.10 -9.05
N ALA A 184 7.16 2.27 -8.66
CA ALA A 184 8.56 2.43 -8.30
C ALA A 184 8.93 1.61 -7.03
N ALA A 185 10.23 1.36 -6.83
CA ALA A 185 10.69 0.58 -5.68
C ALA A 185 10.30 1.20 -4.34
N GLU A 186 10.37 2.52 -4.25
CA GLU A 186 9.96 3.25 -3.04
C GLU A 186 8.47 3.06 -2.73
N ASP A 187 7.61 3.16 -3.75
CA ASP A 187 6.16 2.98 -3.60
C ASP A 187 5.81 1.57 -3.13
N ARG A 188 6.55 0.57 -3.58
CA ARG A 188 6.39 -0.82 -3.12
C ARG A 188 6.75 -0.99 -1.64
N VAL A 189 7.75 -0.25 -1.13
CA VAL A 189 8.03 -0.20 0.33
C VAL A 189 6.88 0.45 1.07
N VAL A 190 6.38 1.58 0.56
CA VAL A 190 5.25 2.32 1.17
C VAL A 190 3.97 1.48 1.13
N ALA A 191 3.70 0.75 0.04
CA ALA A 191 2.57 -0.18 -0.05
C ALA A 191 2.59 -1.24 1.06
N GLY A 192 3.76 -1.84 1.33
CA GLY A 192 3.94 -2.79 2.44
C GLY A 192 3.70 -2.14 3.81
N ASP A 193 4.17 -0.94 4.00
CA ASP A 193 4.00 -0.17 5.24
C ASP A 193 2.51 0.21 5.48
N ILE A 194 1.81 0.63 4.43
CA ILE A 194 0.36 0.93 4.45
C ILE A 194 -0.43 -0.33 4.81
N LEU A 195 -0.14 -1.47 4.16
CA LEU A 195 -0.81 -2.73 4.43
C LEU A 195 -0.67 -3.15 5.90
N ILE A 196 0.55 -3.13 6.45
CA ILE A 196 0.79 -3.47 7.87
C ILE A 196 0.04 -2.51 8.79
N THR A 197 0.03 -1.22 8.47
CA THR A 197 -0.66 -0.20 9.26
C THR A 197 -2.17 -0.42 9.24
N ALA A 198 -2.75 -0.73 8.09
CA ALA A 198 -4.17 -1.01 7.95
C ALA A 198 -4.59 -2.27 8.72
N ILE A 199 -3.82 -3.37 8.60
CA ILE A 199 -4.09 -4.59 9.37
C ILE A 199 -4.03 -4.30 10.87
N LYS A 200 -2.98 -3.61 11.34
CA LYS A 200 -2.81 -3.25 12.75
C LYS A 200 -3.96 -2.39 13.29
N ALA A 201 -4.51 -1.50 12.48
CA ALA A 201 -5.64 -0.66 12.85
C ALA A 201 -6.94 -1.45 13.03
N ASN A 202 -7.04 -2.63 12.43
CA ASN A 202 -8.18 -3.55 12.52
C ASN A 202 -8.02 -4.64 13.60
N MET A 203 -6.88 -4.71 14.29
CA MET A 203 -6.63 -5.62 15.41
C MET A 203 -7.22 -5.10 16.72
#